data_0b67b25882e703824b1e86cb77efbd61
#
_entry.id   0b67b25882e703824b1e86cb77efbd61
#
_cell.length_a   1.000
_cell.length_b   1.000
_cell.length_c   1.000
_cell.angle_alpha   90.00
_cell.angle_beta   90.00
_cell.angle_gamma   90.00
#
_symmetry.space_group_name_H-M   'P 1'
#
loop_
_entity.id
_entity.type
_entity.pdbx_description
1 polymer ?
#
loop_
_entity_poly.entity_id
_entity_poly.type
_entity_poly.pdbx_seq_one_letter_code
_entity_poly.pdbx_strand_id
1 'polypeptide(L)'
;MQADIVIIGGGLIGLAIAHRLAGEGADVCLIEAGQPGAGTTSAAAGMLCPGFELAHVDEDRQESFHRFAMASLASWRELAQALVETSGIDIDLRMTGALGLAASAREAAGLKSLAERLSGFGRRPVMLSRGELDQLQPGLHARFGTALYLADEGQVDPRLAASALAKTCKAMGVKLIEDVAVTSLEREADRICAVKTSNGERIEAGQVIAAAGLASRDFWLEKGPVPFFSIKGQALSLDAATASLSCVIRTSGTYLCPKAGGRLVVGATEERHIETLTTDEDRIDSLSEGAASVAPGLKGCTVTDAWAGLRPTTPDRLPVIGRSSGVENLIYASGHHRNGILLAPATARLVAAIVGGAGNPGLTAPDRFAG
;
A
#
# COMPACT_ATOMS: atom_id res chain seq x y z
N MET A 1 2.54 30.81 7.56
CA MET A 1 3.72 29.91 7.43
C MET A 1 4.00 29.69 5.94
N GLN A 2 5.24 29.38 5.57
CA GLN A 2 5.63 29.10 4.19
C GLN A 2 6.44 27.78 4.16
N ALA A 3 6.32 27.03 3.07
CA ALA A 3 7.13 25.85 2.77
C ALA A 3 7.34 25.72 1.24
N ASP A 4 8.48 25.17 0.82
CA ASP A 4 8.71 24.89 -0.60
C ASP A 4 7.71 23.85 -1.11
N ILE A 5 7.44 22.83 -0.30
CA ILE A 5 6.54 21.74 -0.62
C ILE A 5 5.57 21.48 0.53
N VAL A 6 4.27 21.53 0.23
CA VAL A 6 3.22 21.09 1.16
C VAL A 6 2.67 19.75 0.72
N ILE A 7 2.70 18.76 1.61
CA ILE A 7 2.14 17.43 1.38
C ILE A 7 0.84 17.30 2.20
N ILE A 8 -0.25 16.94 1.54
CA ILE A 8 -1.56 16.72 2.15
C ILE A 8 -1.74 15.22 2.35
N GLY A 9 -1.77 14.78 3.60
CA GLY A 9 -1.94 13.38 4.01
C GLY A 9 -0.66 12.73 4.52
N GLY A 10 -0.69 12.31 5.77
CA GLY A 10 0.39 11.62 6.51
C GLY A 10 0.25 10.09 6.50
N GLY A 11 -0.41 9.50 5.49
CA GLY A 11 -0.32 8.06 5.25
C GLY A 11 1.06 7.64 4.78
N LEU A 12 1.29 6.32 4.59
CA LEU A 12 2.62 5.81 4.20
C LEU A 12 3.15 6.45 2.92
N ILE A 13 2.27 6.77 1.96
CA ILE A 13 2.64 7.43 0.71
C ILE A 13 3.18 8.84 0.98
N GLY A 14 2.42 9.68 1.70
CA GLY A 14 2.85 11.05 2.00
C GLY A 14 4.12 11.08 2.85
N LEU A 15 4.22 10.20 3.85
CA LEU A 15 5.42 10.07 4.68
C LEU A 15 6.65 9.64 3.87
N ALA A 16 6.51 8.66 2.96
CA ALA A 16 7.62 8.24 2.10
C ALA A 16 8.06 9.36 1.14
N ILE A 17 7.12 10.14 0.62
CA ILE A 17 7.40 11.33 -0.22
C ILE A 17 8.12 12.39 0.61
N ALA A 18 7.64 12.71 1.82
CA ALA A 18 8.26 13.68 2.71
C ALA A 18 9.69 13.28 3.06
N HIS A 19 9.91 12.02 3.43
CA HIS A 19 11.23 11.46 3.72
C HIS A 19 12.18 11.63 2.51
N ARG A 20 11.72 11.30 1.32
CA ARG A 20 12.52 11.40 0.09
C ARG A 20 12.91 12.84 -0.22
N LEU A 21 11.94 13.76 -0.21
CA LEU A 21 12.15 15.16 -0.56
C LEU A 21 13.00 15.90 0.48
N ALA A 22 12.79 15.64 1.77
CA ALA A 22 13.63 16.16 2.82
C ALA A 22 15.07 15.65 2.72
N GLY A 23 15.27 14.39 2.33
CA GLY A 23 16.59 13.82 2.03
C GLY A 23 17.30 14.47 0.84
N GLU A 24 16.56 15.12 -0.06
CA GLU A 24 17.08 15.94 -1.16
C GLU A 24 17.23 17.42 -0.80
N GLY A 25 16.95 17.79 0.46
CA GLY A 25 17.16 19.15 1.00
C GLY A 25 15.99 20.11 0.84
N ALA A 26 14.79 19.62 0.44
CA ALA A 26 13.60 20.47 0.35
C ALA A 26 13.03 20.86 1.73
N ASP A 27 12.50 22.09 1.87
CA ASP A 27 11.67 22.50 3.02
C ASP A 27 10.26 21.92 2.86
N VAL A 28 9.96 20.88 3.64
CA VAL A 28 8.72 20.11 3.55
C VAL A 28 7.82 20.35 4.75
N CYS A 29 6.55 20.69 4.47
CA CYS A 29 5.47 20.70 5.43
C CYS A 29 4.47 19.58 5.08
N LEU A 30 4.29 18.61 5.96
CA LEU A 30 3.29 17.55 5.82
C LEU A 30 2.15 17.78 6.80
N ILE A 31 0.92 17.78 6.28
CA ILE A 31 -0.30 18.04 7.05
C ILE A 31 -1.17 16.79 7.06
N GLU A 32 -1.49 16.27 8.24
CA GLU A 32 -2.31 15.07 8.44
C GLU A 32 -3.53 15.40 9.29
N ALA A 33 -4.70 14.97 8.82
CA ALA A 33 -5.98 15.25 9.46
C ALA A 33 -6.17 14.56 10.83
N GLY A 34 -5.44 13.48 11.06
CA GLY A 34 -5.39 12.74 12.31
C GLY A 34 -3.95 12.43 12.70
N GLN A 35 -3.70 11.19 13.12
CA GLN A 35 -2.36 10.71 13.43
C GLN A 35 -1.68 10.08 12.20
N PRO A 36 -0.38 10.31 11.99
CA PRO A 36 0.35 9.75 10.85
C PRO A 36 0.22 8.23 10.77
N GLY A 37 -0.19 7.74 9.60
CA GLY A 37 -0.39 6.32 9.34
C GLY A 37 -1.67 5.72 9.91
N ALA A 38 -2.51 6.44 10.65
CA ALA A 38 -3.71 5.90 11.29
C ALA A 38 -4.86 5.54 10.33
N GLY A 39 -4.86 6.07 9.10
CA GLY A 39 -5.89 5.79 8.09
C GLY A 39 -5.71 4.43 7.40
N THR A 40 -5.85 4.40 6.07
CA THR A 40 -5.74 3.18 5.24
C THR A 40 -4.43 2.41 5.47
N THR A 41 -3.35 3.09 5.85
CA THR A 41 -2.05 2.48 6.12
C THR A 41 -2.11 1.49 7.27
N SER A 42 -2.73 1.86 8.41
CA SER A 42 -2.83 1.00 9.60
C SER A 42 -3.71 -0.23 9.37
N ALA A 43 -4.62 -0.15 8.41
CA ALA A 43 -5.52 -1.24 8.04
C ALA A 43 -4.91 -2.24 7.04
N ALA A 44 -3.78 -1.92 6.43
CA ALA A 44 -3.14 -2.77 5.44
C ALA A 44 -2.41 -3.96 6.09
N ALA A 45 -2.38 -5.10 5.40
CA ALA A 45 -1.61 -6.27 5.84
C ALA A 45 -0.10 -6.12 5.64
N GLY A 46 0.34 -5.22 4.76
CA GLY A 46 1.76 -4.99 4.50
C GLY A 46 2.44 -5.98 3.57
N MET A 47 1.69 -6.67 2.75
CA MET A 47 2.25 -7.61 1.76
C MET A 47 3.05 -6.85 0.69
N LEU A 48 4.24 -7.35 0.39
CA LEU A 48 5.14 -6.89 -0.66
C LEU A 48 5.21 -7.97 -1.75
N CYS A 49 4.09 -8.14 -2.47
CA CYS A 49 3.84 -9.28 -3.36
C CYS A 49 3.49 -8.86 -4.80
N PRO A 50 4.40 -8.20 -5.53
CA PRO A 50 4.14 -7.65 -6.87
C PRO A 50 3.68 -8.70 -7.89
N GLY A 51 4.13 -9.94 -7.80
CA GLY A 51 3.77 -10.99 -8.75
C GLY A 51 2.30 -11.37 -8.67
N PHE A 52 1.76 -11.50 -7.46
CA PHE A 52 0.35 -11.84 -7.29
C PHE A 52 -0.61 -10.70 -7.62
N GLU A 53 -0.14 -9.46 -7.70
CA GLU A 53 -0.96 -8.31 -8.05
C GLU A 53 -1.21 -8.19 -9.56
N LEU A 54 -0.41 -8.86 -10.40
CA LEU A 54 -0.60 -8.86 -11.87
C LEU A 54 -1.97 -9.38 -12.30
N ALA A 55 -2.57 -10.29 -11.55
CA ALA A 55 -3.91 -10.79 -11.84
C ALA A 55 -5.01 -9.71 -11.76
N HIS A 56 -4.70 -8.54 -11.20
CA HIS A 56 -5.62 -7.41 -11.02
C HIS A 56 -5.34 -6.22 -11.94
N VAL A 57 -4.36 -6.35 -12.83
CA VAL A 57 -3.93 -5.32 -13.77
C VAL A 57 -4.23 -5.79 -15.20
N ASP A 58 -4.73 -4.90 -16.05
CA ASP A 58 -5.01 -5.18 -17.47
C ASP A 58 -3.74 -5.62 -18.19
N GLU A 59 -3.87 -6.58 -19.11
CA GLU A 59 -2.72 -7.28 -19.72
C GLU A 59 -1.72 -6.32 -20.39
N ASP A 60 -2.21 -5.30 -21.08
CA ASP A 60 -1.40 -4.29 -21.77
C ASP A 60 -0.56 -3.42 -20.82
N ARG A 61 -0.92 -3.38 -19.54
CA ARG A 61 -0.25 -2.58 -18.50
C ARG A 61 0.59 -3.42 -17.54
N GLN A 62 0.48 -4.75 -17.58
CA GLN A 62 1.12 -5.66 -16.62
C GLN A 62 2.63 -5.50 -16.58
N GLU A 63 3.30 -5.39 -17.72
CA GLU A 63 4.76 -5.25 -17.76
C GLU A 63 5.23 -3.94 -17.10
N SER A 64 4.57 -2.82 -17.44
CA SER A 64 4.92 -1.51 -16.88
C SER A 64 4.64 -1.45 -15.39
N PHE A 65 3.50 -2.00 -14.94
CA PHE A 65 3.16 -2.11 -13.52
C PHE A 65 4.17 -3.02 -12.78
N HIS A 66 4.48 -4.18 -13.33
CA HIS A 66 5.44 -5.12 -12.73
C HIS A 66 6.82 -4.46 -12.55
N ARG A 67 7.33 -3.77 -13.58
CA ARG A 67 8.59 -3.04 -13.51
C ARG A 67 8.58 -1.99 -12.40
N PHE A 68 7.51 -1.22 -12.29
CA PHE A 68 7.33 -0.20 -11.24
C PHE A 68 7.26 -0.83 -9.85
N ALA A 69 6.50 -1.91 -9.68
CA ALA A 69 6.34 -2.62 -8.42
C ALA A 69 7.63 -3.33 -7.96
N MET A 70 8.38 -3.94 -8.90
CA MET A 70 9.68 -4.56 -8.59
C MET A 70 10.74 -3.53 -8.20
N ALA A 71 10.77 -2.37 -8.87
CA ALA A 71 11.65 -1.27 -8.48
C ALA A 71 11.31 -0.73 -7.08
N SER A 72 10.04 -0.78 -6.69
CA SER A 72 9.60 -0.44 -5.33
C SER A 72 10.04 -1.50 -4.32
N LEU A 73 9.79 -2.76 -4.63
CA LEU A 73 10.19 -3.89 -3.78
C LEU A 73 11.70 -3.87 -3.47
N ALA A 74 12.52 -3.63 -4.48
CA ALA A 74 13.97 -3.54 -4.31
C ALA A 74 14.39 -2.46 -3.32
N SER A 75 13.66 -1.35 -3.26
CA SER A 75 13.96 -0.22 -2.37
C SER A 75 13.54 -0.41 -0.92
N TRP A 76 12.70 -1.39 -0.64
CA TRP A 76 12.25 -1.62 0.73
C TRP A 76 13.37 -2.03 1.68
N ARG A 77 14.38 -2.77 1.21
CA ARG A 77 15.52 -3.19 2.05
C ARG A 77 16.36 -2.00 2.51
N GLU A 78 16.70 -1.11 1.57
CA GLU A 78 17.45 0.10 1.85
C GLU A 78 16.67 1.05 2.77
N LEU A 79 15.38 1.24 2.47
CA LEU A 79 14.50 2.07 3.30
C LEU A 79 14.38 1.50 4.73
N ALA A 80 14.18 0.19 4.89
CA ALA A 80 14.08 -0.45 6.21
C ALA A 80 15.34 -0.21 7.04
N GLN A 81 16.52 -0.39 6.45
CA GLN A 81 17.79 -0.14 7.13
C GLN A 81 17.92 1.33 7.56
N ALA A 82 17.67 2.27 6.65
CA ALA A 82 17.74 3.70 6.96
C ALA A 82 16.75 4.10 8.07
N LEU A 83 15.56 3.51 8.09
CA LEU A 83 14.56 3.77 9.13
C LEU A 83 14.99 3.26 10.50
N VAL A 84 15.57 2.05 10.58
CA VAL A 84 16.13 1.52 11.84
C VAL A 84 17.24 2.42 12.36
N GLU A 85 18.17 2.83 11.50
CA GLU A 85 19.30 3.68 11.87
C GLU A 85 18.85 5.04 12.41
N THR A 86 17.81 5.65 11.81
CA THR A 86 17.38 7.00 12.16
C THR A 86 16.32 7.02 13.25
N SER A 87 15.34 6.11 13.20
CA SER A 87 14.22 6.08 14.14
C SER A 87 14.41 5.11 15.32
N GLY A 88 15.29 4.11 15.17
CA GLY A 88 15.42 2.98 16.10
C GLY A 88 14.24 1.99 16.04
N ILE A 89 13.35 2.10 15.04
CA ILE A 89 12.18 1.22 14.90
C ILE A 89 12.44 0.19 13.80
N ASP A 90 12.45 -1.09 14.17
CA ASP A 90 12.42 -2.19 13.21
C ASP A 90 10.99 -2.33 12.66
N ILE A 91 10.86 -2.23 11.34
CA ILE A 91 9.57 -2.25 10.64
C ILE A 91 9.08 -3.67 10.30
N ASP A 92 9.70 -4.72 10.85
CA ASP A 92 9.39 -6.13 10.60
C ASP A 92 9.42 -6.50 9.10
N LEU A 93 10.45 -6.02 8.37
CA LEU A 93 10.62 -6.37 6.96
C LEU A 93 11.09 -7.82 6.84
N ARG A 94 10.26 -8.67 6.23
CA ARG A 94 10.57 -10.09 6.00
C ARG A 94 10.45 -10.42 4.51
N MET A 95 11.55 -10.80 3.93
CA MET A 95 11.64 -11.26 2.54
C MET A 95 11.73 -12.78 2.50
N THR A 96 10.72 -13.45 3.06
CA THR A 96 10.67 -14.92 3.22
C THR A 96 9.84 -15.61 2.12
N GLY A 97 9.47 -14.88 1.09
CA GLY A 97 8.65 -15.36 -0.01
C GLY A 97 7.15 -15.22 0.23
N ALA A 98 6.40 -15.58 -0.80
CA ALA A 98 4.95 -15.67 -0.75
C ALA A 98 4.45 -16.91 -1.51
N LEU A 99 3.38 -17.52 -0.99
CA LEU A 99 2.71 -18.69 -1.54
C LEU A 99 1.32 -18.33 -2.06
N GLY A 100 1.02 -18.67 -3.31
CA GLY A 100 -0.34 -18.75 -3.82
C GLY A 100 -0.79 -20.20 -3.81
N LEU A 101 -1.84 -20.55 -3.08
CA LEU A 101 -2.31 -21.93 -2.93
C LEU A 101 -3.46 -22.23 -3.90
N ALA A 102 -3.50 -23.46 -4.43
CA ALA A 102 -4.58 -23.96 -5.26
C ALA A 102 -5.23 -25.21 -4.64
N ALA A 103 -6.55 -25.15 -4.46
CA ALA A 103 -7.38 -26.27 -3.99
C ALA A 103 -8.16 -26.96 -5.11
N SER A 104 -8.10 -26.42 -6.33
CA SER A 104 -8.80 -26.96 -7.52
C SER A 104 -7.91 -26.92 -8.76
N ALA A 105 -8.25 -27.74 -9.76
CA ALA A 105 -7.55 -27.74 -11.04
C ALA A 105 -7.62 -26.37 -11.76
N ARG A 106 -8.74 -25.63 -11.60
CA ARG A 106 -8.91 -24.30 -12.16
C ARG A 106 -7.94 -23.30 -11.51
N GLU A 107 -7.82 -23.31 -10.18
CA GLU A 107 -6.87 -22.44 -9.46
C GLU A 107 -5.43 -22.79 -9.81
N ALA A 108 -5.10 -24.08 -9.89
CA ALA A 108 -3.77 -24.55 -10.30
C ALA A 108 -3.41 -24.08 -11.73
N ALA A 109 -4.34 -24.14 -12.67
CA ALA A 109 -4.15 -23.60 -14.02
C ALA A 109 -3.92 -22.08 -14.01
N GLY A 110 -4.66 -21.34 -13.16
CA GLY A 110 -4.45 -19.90 -12.97
C GLY A 110 -3.07 -19.55 -12.42
N LEU A 111 -2.58 -20.29 -11.41
CA LEU A 111 -1.24 -20.13 -10.88
C LEU A 111 -0.14 -20.45 -11.89
N LYS A 112 -0.35 -21.51 -12.72
CA LYS A 112 0.57 -21.86 -13.80
C LYS A 112 0.65 -20.74 -14.86
N SER A 113 -0.48 -20.21 -15.29
CA SER A 113 -0.52 -19.08 -16.22
C SER A 113 0.16 -17.83 -15.65
N LEU A 114 -0.02 -17.56 -14.36
CA LEU A 114 0.70 -16.47 -13.67
C LEU A 114 2.21 -16.74 -13.65
N ALA A 115 2.65 -17.97 -13.36
CA ALA A 115 4.05 -18.35 -13.36
C ALA A 115 4.69 -18.16 -14.73
N GLU A 116 4.00 -18.55 -15.81
CA GLU A 116 4.47 -18.37 -17.20
C GLU A 116 4.66 -16.89 -17.53
N ARG A 117 3.69 -16.03 -17.17
CA ARG A 117 3.81 -14.56 -17.36
C ARG A 117 4.98 -13.97 -16.57
N LEU A 118 5.12 -14.34 -15.30
CA LEU A 118 6.23 -13.87 -14.46
C LEU A 118 7.59 -14.31 -15.01
N SER A 119 7.67 -15.54 -15.57
CA SER A 119 8.89 -16.01 -16.24
C SER A 119 9.21 -15.16 -17.47
N GLY A 120 8.18 -14.76 -18.23
CA GLY A 120 8.32 -13.81 -19.35
C GLY A 120 8.87 -12.44 -18.94
N PHE A 121 8.64 -12.02 -17.69
CA PHE A 121 9.21 -10.80 -17.10
C PHE A 121 10.56 -11.03 -16.41
N GLY A 122 11.18 -12.19 -16.60
CA GLY A 122 12.51 -12.52 -16.06
C GLY A 122 12.51 -12.95 -14.59
N ARG A 123 11.33 -13.20 -13.98
CA ARG A 123 11.26 -13.75 -12.61
C ARG A 123 11.45 -15.26 -12.60
N ARG A 124 11.65 -15.82 -11.42
CA ARG A 124 11.85 -17.27 -11.20
C ARG A 124 10.75 -17.83 -10.29
N PRO A 125 9.50 -17.93 -10.79
CA PRO A 125 8.42 -18.54 -10.06
C PRO A 125 8.65 -20.06 -9.95
N VAL A 126 8.27 -20.64 -8.81
CA VAL A 126 8.39 -22.08 -8.57
C VAL A 126 7.00 -22.68 -8.34
N MET A 127 6.57 -23.58 -9.20
CA MET A 127 5.37 -24.37 -8.95
C MET A 127 5.75 -25.55 -8.02
N LEU A 128 5.09 -25.64 -6.88
CA LEU A 128 5.32 -26.67 -5.87
C LEU A 128 4.25 -27.75 -5.95
N SER A 129 4.69 -29.01 -5.91
CA SER A 129 3.85 -30.15 -5.59
C SER A 129 3.45 -30.16 -4.10
N ARG A 130 2.49 -31.00 -3.73
CA ARG A 130 2.08 -31.14 -2.33
C ARG A 130 3.25 -31.46 -1.41
N GLY A 131 4.13 -32.39 -1.80
CA GLY A 131 5.27 -32.80 -0.97
C GLY A 131 6.28 -31.65 -0.74
N GLU A 132 6.57 -30.87 -1.77
CA GLU A 132 7.44 -29.68 -1.67
C GLU A 132 6.78 -28.58 -0.84
N LEU A 133 5.46 -28.41 -0.97
CA LEU A 133 4.69 -27.44 -0.16
C LEU A 133 4.72 -27.82 1.33
N ASP A 134 4.60 -29.11 1.67
CA ASP A 134 4.68 -29.58 3.05
C ASP A 134 6.07 -29.39 3.68
N GLN A 135 7.11 -29.49 2.85
CA GLN A 135 8.49 -29.20 3.31
C GLN A 135 8.73 -27.71 3.55
N LEU A 136 8.22 -26.85 2.64
CA LEU A 136 8.42 -25.40 2.74
C LEU A 136 7.54 -24.76 3.81
N GLN A 137 6.27 -25.16 3.87
CA GLN A 137 5.26 -24.61 4.77
C GLN A 137 4.38 -25.75 5.33
N PRO A 138 4.80 -26.43 6.39
CA PRO A 138 3.98 -27.46 7.03
C PRO A 138 2.72 -26.87 7.68
N GLY A 139 1.74 -27.72 7.94
CA GLY A 139 0.50 -27.35 8.64
C GLY A 139 -0.59 -26.75 7.75
N LEU A 140 -0.40 -26.68 6.44
CA LEU A 140 -1.45 -26.28 5.50
C LEU A 140 -2.43 -27.43 5.24
N HIS A 141 -3.70 -27.09 5.03
CA HIS A 141 -4.75 -28.07 4.79
C HIS A 141 -4.46 -28.93 3.55
N ALA A 142 -4.71 -30.25 3.64
CA ALA A 142 -4.39 -31.23 2.59
C ALA A 142 -5.08 -30.99 1.25
N ARG A 143 -6.16 -30.19 1.21
CA ARG A 143 -6.86 -29.81 -0.05
C ARG A 143 -6.00 -29.01 -1.03
N PHE A 144 -4.95 -28.34 -0.55
CA PHE A 144 -4.04 -27.60 -1.43
C PHE A 144 -3.00 -28.55 -2.02
N GLY A 145 -3.27 -29.05 -3.23
CA GLY A 145 -2.43 -30.02 -3.91
C GLY A 145 -1.21 -29.42 -4.61
N THR A 146 -1.23 -28.11 -4.89
CA THR A 146 -0.13 -27.37 -5.52
C THR A 146 -0.12 -25.92 -5.07
N ALA A 147 1.04 -25.26 -5.25
CA ALA A 147 1.21 -23.84 -4.96
C ALA A 147 2.17 -23.19 -5.96
N LEU A 148 2.06 -21.87 -6.09
CA LEU A 148 3.08 -21.01 -6.69
C LEU A 148 3.86 -20.34 -5.58
N TYR A 149 5.17 -20.51 -5.56
CA TYR A 149 6.10 -19.84 -4.64
C TYR A 149 6.90 -18.76 -5.36
N LEU A 150 6.94 -17.58 -4.76
CA LEU A 150 7.72 -16.43 -5.21
C LEU A 150 8.69 -16.05 -4.09
N ALA A 151 9.94 -16.51 -4.21
CA ALA A 151 10.94 -16.41 -3.14
C ALA A 151 11.41 -14.98 -2.85
N ASP A 152 11.31 -14.08 -3.82
CA ASP A 152 11.72 -12.68 -3.74
C ASP A 152 10.62 -11.73 -3.23
N GLU A 153 9.48 -12.27 -2.80
CA GLU A 153 8.39 -11.52 -2.19
C GLU A 153 8.44 -11.55 -0.65
N GLY A 154 7.62 -10.74 -0.01
CA GLY A 154 7.66 -10.66 1.44
C GLY A 154 6.58 -9.76 2.03
N GLN A 155 6.91 -9.14 3.13
CA GLN A 155 6.02 -8.27 3.89
C GLN A 155 6.77 -7.27 4.76
N VAL A 156 6.05 -6.26 5.24
CA VAL A 156 6.46 -5.28 6.24
C VAL A 156 5.32 -5.04 7.21
N ASP A 157 5.56 -4.57 8.42
CA ASP A 157 4.48 -4.06 9.26
C ASP A 157 4.18 -2.60 8.90
N PRO A 158 3.00 -2.31 8.33
CA PRO A 158 2.67 -0.95 7.86
C PRO A 158 2.55 0.07 8.99
N ARG A 159 2.13 -0.36 10.19
CA ARG A 159 1.98 0.49 11.37
C ARG A 159 3.36 0.93 11.86
N LEU A 160 4.31 -0.03 11.95
CA LEU A 160 5.70 0.26 12.31
C LEU A 160 6.40 1.09 11.24
N ALA A 161 6.18 0.79 9.96
CA ALA A 161 6.76 1.56 8.85
C ALA A 161 6.30 3.02 8.85
N ALA A 162 5.01 3.29 9.07
CA ALA A 162 4.50 4.65 9.17
C ALA A 162 5.07 5.38 10.39
N SER A 163 5.13 4.72 11.56
CA SER A 163 5.72 5.28 12.78
C SER A 163 7.20 5.62 12.59
N ALA A 164 7.98 4.71 11.99
CA ALA A 164 9.39 4.92 11.71
C ALA A 164 9.61 6.10 10.75
N LEU A 165 8.83 6.15 9.65
CA LEU A 165 8.89 7.26 8.69
C LEU A 165 8.52 8.60 9.34
N ALA A 166 7.44 8.66 10.13
CA ALA A 166 7.02 9.89 10.80
C ALA A 166 8.12 10.40 11.74
N LYS A 167 8.72 9.50 12.53
CA LYS A 167 9.84 9.84 13.43
C LYS A 167 11.07 10.31 12.66
N THR A 168 11.42 9.61 11.58
CA THR A 168 12.55 9.98 10.72
C THR A 168 12.32 11.32 10.03
N CYS A 169 11.12 11.57 9.48
CA CYS A 169 10.77 12.86 8.88
C CYS A 169 10.93 14.03 9.87
N LYS A 170 10.44 13.87 11.11
CA LYS A 170 10.65 14.88 12.18
C LYS A 170 12.13 15.12 12.46
N ALA A 171 12.93 14.06 12.54
CA ALA A 171 14.39 14.16 12.74
C ALA A 171 15.12 14.84 11.57
N MET A 172 14.60 14.74 10.35
CA MET A 172 15.12 15.40 9.14
C MET A 172 14.61 16.85 8.97
N GLY A 173 13.82 17.37 9.92
CA GLY A 173 13.32 18.74 9.88
C GLY A 173 12.01 18.95 9.11
N VAL A 174 11.34 17.87 8.68
CA VAL A 174 9.98 17.98 8.10
C VAL A 174 9.02 18.55 9.13
N LYS A 175 8.31 19.61 8.76
CA LYS A 175 7.22 20.19 9.59
C LYS A 175 6.00 19.27 9.49
N LEU A 176 5.82 18.40 10.45
CA LEU A 176 4.69 17.46 10.51
C LEU A 176 3.60 18.06 11.40
N ILE A 177 2.46 18.46 10.78
CA ILE A 177 1.29 19.03 11.44
C ILE A 177 0.24 17.91 11.54
N GLU A 178 -0.08 17.51 12.76
CA GLU A 178 -0.99 16.41 13.09
C GLU A 178 -2.33 16.96 13.60
N ASP A 179 -3.40 16.17 13.46
CA ASP A 179 -4.76 16.50 13.90
C ASP A 179 -5.33 17.78 13.25
N VAL A 180 -4.84 18.11 12.04
CA VAL A 180 -5.23 19.27 11.26
C VAL A 180 -5.51 18.87 9.81
N ALA A 181 -6.74 19.08 9.35
CA ALA A 181 -7.12 18.82 7.96
C ALA A 181 -6.82 20.03 7.05
N VAL A 182 -6.38 19.80 5.82
CA VAL A 182 -6.45 20.79 4.76
C VAL A 182 -7.89 20.88 4.27
N THR A 183 -8.47 22.07 4.28
CA THR A 183 -9.89 22.30 3.94
C THR A 183 -10.07 22.90 2.56
N SER A 184 -9.08 23.62 2.03
CA SER A 184 -9.14 24.18 0.68
C SER A 184 -7.76 24.57 0.16
N LEU A 185 -7.69 24.72 -1.17
CA LEU A 185 -6.54 25.22 -1.92
C LEU A 185 -6.84 26.64 -2.41
N GLU A 186 -6.00 27.61 -2.05
CA GLU A 186 -6.07 28.96 -2.61
C GLU A 186 -5.32 29.02 -3.93
N ARG A 187 -5.98 29.53 -4.97
CA ARG A 187 -5.42 29.61 -6.34
C ARG A 187 -5.35 31.05 -6.81
N GLU A 188 -4.25 31.31 -7.52
CA GLU A 188 -4.09 32.50 -8.35
C GLU A 188 -3.76 32.03 -9.77
N ALA A 189 -4.67 32.28 -10.72
CA ALA A 189 -4.62 31.72 -12.08
C ALA A 189 -4.46 30.17 -12.07
N ASP A 190 -3.42 29.65 -12.66
CA ASP A 190 -3.14 28.21 -12.79
C ASP A 190 -2.20 27.68 -11.72
N ARG A 191 -2.06 28.39 -10.58
CA ARG A 191 -1.14 28.05 -9.51
C ARG A 191 -1.81 28.09 -8.15
N ILE A 192 -1.50 27.12 -7.27
CA ILE A 192 -1.85 27.15 -5.85
C ILE A 192 -0.85 28.05 -5.13
N CYS A 193 -1.33 29.10 -4.46
CA CYS A 193 -0.49 29.99 -3.66
C CYS A 193 -0.44 29.57 -2.19
N ALA A 194 -1.50 28.94 -1.66
CA ALA A 194 -1.54 28.48 -0.30
C ALA A 194 -2.55 27.33 -0.09
N VAL A 195 -2.42 26.62 1.02
CA VAL A 195 -3.45 25.73 1.57
C VAL A 195 -4.06 26.34 2.82
N LYS A 196 -5.36 26.12 3.03
CA LYS A 196 -6.07 26.47 4.27
C LYS A 196 -6.31 25.23 5.11
N THR A 197 -6.21 25.36 6.40
CA THR A 197 -6.34 24.28 7.36
C THR A 197 -7.56 24.43 8.26
N SER A 198 -7.99 23.35 8.89
CA SER A 198 -9.16 23.31 9.76
C SER A 198 -9.01 24.15 11.04
N ASN A 199 -7.79 24.42 11.48
CA ASN A 199 -7.50 25.32 12.60
C ASN A 199 -7.38 26.81 12.19
N GLY A 200 -7.66 27.13 10.91
CA GLY A 200 -7.67 28.48 10.37
C GLY A 200 -6.31 29.01 9.90
N GLU A 201 -5.26 28.19 9.93
CA GLU A 201 -3.96 28.59 9.41
C GLU A 201 -3.95 28.64 7.87
N ARG A 202 -3.15 29.55 7.33
CA ARG A 202 -2.81 29.66 5.92
C ARG A 202 -1.33 29.35 5.74
N ILE A 203 -1.04 28.35 4.87
CA ILE A 203 0.33 27.90 4.61
C ILE A 203 0.63 28.16 3.13
N GLU A 204 1.57 29.04 2.85
CA GLU A 204 2.05 29.30 1.48
C GLU A 204 2.86 28.12 0.97
N ALA A 205 2.62 27.73 -0.29
CA ALA A 205 3.19 26.54 -0.88
C ALA A 205 3.84 26.84 -2.24
N GLY A 206 5.09 26.45 -2.38
CA GLY A 206 5.75 26.43 -3.68
C GLY A 206 5.16 25.33 -4.57
N GLN A 207 5.04 24.12 -4.05
CA GLN A 207 4.33 22.99 -4.66
C GLN A 207 3.40 22.30 -3.65
N VAL A 208 2.33 21.69 -4.14
CA VAL A 208 1.37 20.93 -3.33
C VAL A 208 1.30 19.49 -3.83
N ILE A 209 1.39 18.53 -2.90
CA ILE A 209 1.27 17.11 -3.20
C ILE A 209 0.04 16.55 -2.50
N ALA A 210 -0.97 16.11 -3.26
CA ALA A 210 -2.18 15.48 -2.75
C ALA A 210 -1.96 13.98 -2.55
N ALA A 211 -1.62 13.58 -1.32
CA ALA A 211 -1.37 12.19 -0.89
C ALA A 211 -2.39 11.72 0.18
N ALA A 212 -3.60 12.31 0.19
CA ALA A 212 -4.61 12.14 1.22
C ALA A 212 -5.47 10.88 1.07
N GLY A 213 -5.00 9.88 0.34
CA GLY A 213 -5.76 8.64 0.13
C GLY A 213 -7.10 8.92 -0.54
N LEU A 214 -8.22 8.44 0.03
CA LEU A 214 -9.54 8.68 -0.53
C LEU A 214 -9.92 10.17 -0.56
N ALA A 215 -9.50 10.95 0.43
CA ALA A 215 -9.75 12.39 0.49
C ALA A 215 -9.01 13.18 -0.60
N SER A 216 -8.09 12.57 -1.36
CA SER A 216 -7.50 13.21 -2.54
C SER A 216 -8.54 13.57 -3.60
N ARG A 217 -9.73 12.99 -3.56
CA ARG A 217 -10.87 13.36 -4.42
C ARG A 217 -11.31 14.83 -4.23
N ASP A 218 -11.15 15.37 -3.03
CA ASP A 218 -11.56 16.73 -2.69
C ASP A 218 -10.57 17.77 -3.26
N PHE A 219 -9.40 17.32 -3.69
CA PHE A 219 -8.35 18.12 -4.32
C PHE A 219 -8.22 17.85 -5.82
N TRP A 220 -9.16 17.11 -6.42
CA TRP A 220 -9.14 16.82 -7.85
C TRP A 220 -9.54 18.04 -8.66
N LEU A 221 -8.60 18.57 -9.44
CA LEU A 221 -8.77 19.79 -10.23
C LEU A 221 -8.64 19.55 -11.75
N GLU A 222 -8.62 18.29 -12.17
CA GLU A 222 -8.61 17.93 -13.61
C GLU A 222 -10.00 18.09 -14.22
N LYS A 223 -10.03 18.22 -15.54
CA LYS A 223 -11.28 18.09 -16.30
C LYS A 223 -11.73 16.63 -16.28
N GLY A 224 -13.02 16.40 -16.10
CA GLY A 224 -13.58 15.06 -16.06
C GLY A 224 -13.97 14.58 -14.65
N PRO A 225 -14.44 13.33 -14.55
CA PRO A 225 -14.92 12.79 -13.29
C PRO A 225 -13.76 12.54 -12.32
N VAL A 226 -14.05 12.69 -11.02
CA VAL A 226 -13.12 12.31 -9.97
C VAL A 226 -12.90 10.78 -10.00
N PRO A 227 -11.66 10.29 -10.22
CA PRO A 227 -11.44 8.86 -10.39
C PRO A 227 -11.39 8.07 -9.07
N PHE A 228 -11.35 8.74 -7.92
CA PHE A 228 -11.15 8.09 -6.64
C PHE A 228 -12.46 7.63 -6.00
N PHE A 229 -12.54 6.34 -5.67
CA PHE A 229 -13.63 5.76 -4.90
C PHE A 229 -13.09 4.75 -3.88
N SER A 230 -13.94 4.37 -2.91
CA SER A 230 -13.57 3.46 -1.83
C SER A 230 -13.86 2.00 -2.17
N ILE A 231 -12.96 1.12 -1.75
CA ILE A 231 -13.24 -0.29 -1.51
C ILE A 231 -12.93 -0.58 -0.05
N LYS A 232 -13.96 -0.77 0.77
CA LYS A 232 -13.82 -1.16 2.15
C LYS A 232 -13.28 -2.59 2.23
N GLY A 233 -12.36 -2.82 3.15
CA GLY A 233 -11.87 -4.15 3.49
C GLY A 233 -11.83 -4.32 4.98
N GLN A 234 -12.37 -5.43 5.47
CA GLN A 234 -12.26 -5.83 6.86
C GLN A 234 -11.17 -6.88 7.00
N ALA A 235 -10.44 -6.82 8.09
CA ALA A 235 -9.36 -7.73 8.42
C ALA A 235 -9.33 -7.95 9.94
N LEU A 236 -8.63 -8.98 10.37
CA LEU A 236 -8.41 -9.28 11.77
C LEU A 236 -6.95 -9.67 12.03
N SER A 237 -6.55 -9.70 13.29
CA SER A 237 -5.34 -10.35 13.74
C SER A 237 -5.65 -11.50 14.70
N LEU A 238 -4.88 -12.58 14.56
CA LEU A 238 -4.91 -13.73 15.47
C LEU A 238 -3.62 -13.80 16.29
N ASP A 239 -3.72 -14.28 17.51
CA ASP A 239 -2.56 -14.85 18.22
C ASP A 239 -2.30 -16.25 17.64
N ALA A 240 -1.29 -16.35 16.80
CA ALA A 240 -0.94 -17.54 16.04
C ALA A 240 0.50 -18.00 16.29
N ALA A 241 1.05 -17.73 17.47
CA ALA A 241 2.44 -18.06 17.82
C ALA A 241 2.76 -19.56 17.62
N THR A 242 1.76 -20.45 17.74
CA THR A 242 1.90 -21.91 17.56
C THR A 242 1.75 -22.38 16.12
N ALA A 243 1.29 -21.55 15.18
CA ALA A 243 0.94 -21.97 13.82
C ALA A 243 2.15 -22.05 12.88
N SER A 244 3.34 -21.61 13.29
CA SER A 244 4.62 -21.69 12.55
C SER A 244 4.54 -21.28 11.08
N LEU A 245 3.77 -20.24 10.76
CA LEU A 245 3.69 -19.70 9.39
C LEU A 245 4.91 -18.83 9.10
N SER A 246 5.66 -19.14 8.04
CA SER A 246 6.95 -18.52 7.73
C SER A 246 6.89 -17.43 6.67
N CYS A 247 5.90 -17.48 5.78
CA CYS A 247 5.76 -16.58 4.63
C CYS A 247 4.32 -16.10 4.45
N VAL A 248 4.12 -15.15 3.55
CA VAL A 248 2.78 -14.72 3.13
C VAL A 248 2.08 -15.87 2.40
N ILE A 249 0.83 -16.16 2.78
CA ILE A 249 0.01 -17.17 2.13
C ILE A 249 -1.21 -16.50 1.52
N ARG A 250 -1.53 -16.85 0.28
CA ARG A 250 -2.67 -16.31 -0.46
C ARG A 250 -3.49 -17.44 -1.06
N THR A 251 -4.80 -17.30 -0.98
CA THR A 251 -5.78 -18.13 -1.68
C THR A 251 -6.71 -17.22 -2.50
N SER A 252 -7.68 -17.78 -3.19
CA SER A 252 -8.70 -17.01 -3.90
C SER A 252 -9.58 -16.13 -2.99
N GLY A 253 -9.69 -16.47 -1.70
CA GLY A 253 -10.60 -15.77 -0.75
C GLY A 253 -9.93 -15.19 0.49
N THR A 254 -8.72 -15.62 0.84
CA THR A 254 -8.09 -15.26 2.11
C THR A 254 -6.59 -15.11 1.94
N TYR A 255 -5.99 -14.18 2.67
CA TYR A 255 -4.54 -14.14 2.86
C TYR A 255 -4.19 -14.29 4.34
N LEU A 256 -3.02 -14.87 4.60
CA LEU A 256 -2.39 -14.98 5.91
C LEU A 256 -1.04 -14.26 5.84
N CYS A 257 -0.85 -13.26 6.68
CA CYS A 257 0.35 -12.42 6.68
C CYS A 257 0.97 -12.41 8.09
N PRO A 258 1.95 -13.32 8.37
CA PRO A 258 2.57 -13.46 9.69
C PRO A 258 3.43 -12.25 10.04
N LYS A 259 3.34 -11.78 11.29
CA LYS A 259 4.07 -10.62 11.85
C LYS A 259 4.95 -11.05 13.01
N ALA A 260 5.78 -10.11 13.49
CA ALA A 260 6.56 -10.33 14.71
C ALA A 260 5.67 -10.69 15.91
N GLY A 261 6.22 -11.41 16.87
CA GLY A 261 5.54 -11.76 18.12
C GLY A 261 4.40 -12.76 17.97
N GLY A 262 4.33 -13.54 16.86
CA GLY A 262 3.28 -14.52 16.64
C GLY A 262 1.94 -13.93 16.18
N ARG A 263 1.87 -12.65 15.93
CA ARG A 263 0.67 -11.99 15.37
C ARG A 263 0.48 -12.40 13.90
N LEU A 264 -0.73 -12.79 13.52
CA LEU A 264 -1.10 -13.14 12.14
C LEU A 264 -2.20 -12.22 11.66
N VAL A 265 -1.95 -11.44 10.62
CA VAL A 265 -2.99 -10.65 9.94
C VAL A 265 -3.70 -11.52 8.91
N VAL A 266 -5.03 -11.56 9.02
CA VAL A 266 -5.92 -12.31 8.13
C VAL A 266 -6.86 -11.33 7.42
N GLY A 267 -7.05 -11.52 6.13
CA GLY A 267 -7.95 -10.68 5.34
C GLY A 267 -8.24 -11.24 3.94
N ALA A 268 -9.01 -10.52 3.20
CA ALA A 268 -9.82 -9.38 3.57
C ALA A 268 -11.12 -9.38 2.77
N THR A 269 -12.13 -8.71 3.30
CA THR A 269 -13.33 -8.45 2.52
C THR A 269 -13.10 -7.41 1.41
N GLU A 270 -14.00 -7.35 0.44
CA GLU A 270 -14.06 -6.31 -0.59
C GLU A 270 -15.50 -5.82 -0.74
N GLU A 271 -15.73 -4.58 -0.27
CA GLU A 271 -17.04 -3.96 -0.25
C GLU A 271 -16.95 -2.61 -0.97
N ARG A 272 -17.50 -2.55 -2.19
CA ARG A 272 -17.41 -1.35 -3.05
C ARG A 272 -18.34 -0.25 -2.57
N HIS A 273 -17.89 1.00 -2.65
CA HIS A 273 -18.67 2.21 -2.34
C HIS A 273 -19.22 2.26 -0.90
N ILE A 274 -18.60 1.51 0.02
CA ILE A 274 -18.88 1.59 1.46
C ILE A 274 -17.76 2.41 2.11
N GLU A 275 -18.14 3.44 2.86
CA GLU A 275 -17.17 4.36 3.50
C GLU A 275 -17.21 4.32 5.04
N THR A 276 -17.98 3.39 5.62
CA THR A 276 -17.98 3.18 7.07
C THR A 276 -16.79 2.34 7.51
N LEU A 277 -16.20 2.68 8.65
CA LEU A 277 -15.06 1.94 9.24
C LEU A 277 -15.49 0.93 10.31
N THR A 278 -16.80 0.70 10.47
CA THR A 278 -17.33 -0.32 11.37
C THR A 278 -17.03 -1.72 10.84
N THR A 279 -16.68 -2.65 11.71
CA THR A 279 -16.56 -4.07 11.39
C THR A 279 -17.94 -4.75 11.48
N ASP A 280 -18.07 -5.86 10.77
CA ASP A 280 -19.24 -6.74 10.77
C ASP A 280 -18.81 -8.09 11.37
N GLU A 281 -19.47 -8.54 12.43
CA GLU A 281 -19.09 -9.75 13.19
C GLU A 281 -19.13 -10.99 12.29
N ASP A 282 -20.16 -11.19 11.47
CA ASP A 282 -20.27 -12.36 10.57
C ASP A 282 -19.09 -12.42 9.58
N ARG A 283 -18.63 -11.24 9.11
CA ARG A 283 -17.48 -11.17 8.22
C ARG A 283 -16.16 -11.46 8.93
N ILE A 284 -16.01 -10.99 10.16
CA ILE A 284 -14.81 -11.29 10.98
C ILE A 284 -14.77 -12.78 11.29
N ASP A 285 -15.89 -13.38 11.66
CA ASP A 285 -15.97 -14.82 11.91
C ASP A 285 -15.65 -15.63 10.64
N SER A 286 -16.20 -15.23 9.49
CA SER A 286 -15.89 -15.84 8.19
C SER A 286 -14.41 -15.75 7.82
N LEU A 287 -13.73 -14.64 8.15
CA LEU A 287 -12.27 -14.51 7.95
C LEU A 287 -11.49 -15.45 8.86
N SER A 288 -11.90 -15.59 10.12
CA SER A 288 -11.28 -16.52 11.08
C SER A 288 -11.45 -17.98 10.64
N GLU A 289 -12.66 -18.37 10.22
CA GLU A 289 -12.93 -19.69 9.64
C GLU A 289 -12.14 -19.91 8.35
N GLY A 290 -12.05 -18.88 7.50
CA GLY A 290 -11.24 -18.88 6.30
C GLY A 290 -9.77 -19.18 6.59
N ALA A 291 -9.20 -18.55 7.63
CA ALA A 291 -7.83 -18.81 8.07
C ALA A 291 -7.64 -20.26 8.53
N ALA A 292 -8.56 -20.77 9.38
CA ALA A 292 -8.54 -22.15 9.85
C ALA A 292 -8.71 -23.17 8.69
N SER A 293 -9.46 -22.80 7.64
CA SER A 293 -9.61 -23.63 6.44
C SER A 293 -8.34 -23.68 5.57
N VAL A 294 -7.44 -22.71 5.70
CA VAL A 294 -6.13 -22.69 5.04
C VAL A 294 -5.10 -23.43 5.89
N ALA A 295 -5.03 -23.14 7.18
CA ALA A 295 -4.12 -23.74 8.13
C ALA A 295 -4.90 -24.23 9.36
N PRO A 296 -5.22 -25.54 9.48
CA PRO A 296 -6.07 -26.08 10.54
C PRO A 296 -5.57 -25.77 11.96
N GLY A 297 -4.27 -25.57 12.14
CA GLY A 297 -3.69 -25.16 13.42
C GLY A 297 -4.13 -23.76 13.91
N LEU A 298 -4.80 -22.99 13.06
CA LEU A 298 -5.39 -21.70 13.44
C LEU A 298 -6.79 -21.82 14.05
N LYS A 299 -7.37 -23.01 14.06
CA LYS A 299 -8.70 -23.21 14.62
C LYS A 299 -8.69 -22.93 16.13
N GLY A 300 -9.53 -21.99 16.55
CA GLY A 300 -9.63 -21.60 17.97
C GLY A 300 -8.55 -20.62 18.43
N CYS A 301 -7.69 -20.10 17.55
CA CYS A 301 -6.80 -19.00 17.88
C CYS A 301 -7.61 -17.75 18.25
N THR A 302 -7.12 -17.00 19.25
CA THR A 302 -7.79 -15.79 19.73
C THR A 302 -7.69 -14.66 18.71
N VAL A 303 -8.83 -14.05 18.36
CA VAL A 303 -8.87 -12.79 17.63
C VAL A 303 -8.41 -11.69 18.58
N THR A 304 -7.26 -11.08 18.28
CA THR A 304 -6.64 -10.03 19.12
C THR A 304 -7.05 -8.62 18.70
N ASP A 305 -7.45 -8.43 17.44
CA ASP A 305 -7.89 -7.15 16.90
C ASP A 305 -8.73 -7.40 15.62
N ALA A 306 -9.70 -6.53 15.35
CA ALA A 306 -10.48 -6.55 14.12
C ALA A 306 -10.75 -5.11 13.66
N TRP A 307 -10.56 -4.83 12.38
CA TRP A 307 -10.67 -3.48 11.84
C TRP A 307 -11.18 -3.46 10.41
N ALA A 308 -11.58 -2.27 9.97
CA ALA A 308 -11.90 -1.96 8.59
C ALA A 308 -11.01 -0.83 8.06
N GLY A 309 -10.76 -0.84 6.75
CA GLY A 309 -10.04 0.23 6.07
C GLY A 309 -10.62 0.52 4.69
N LEU A 310 -10.43 1.75 4.22
CA LEU A 310 -10.91 2.19 2.91
C LEU A 310 -9.73 2.25 1.93
N ARG A 311 -9.73 1.36 0.95
CA ARG A 311 -8.72 1.40 -0.12
C ARG A 311 -9.08 2.50 -1.10
N PRO A 312 -8.25 3.53 -1.28
CA PRO A 312 -8.44 4.53 -2.33
C PRO A 312 -8.16 3.86 -3.68
N THR A 313 -9.16 3.77 -4.51
CA THR A 313 -9.13 3.01 -5.77
C THR A 313 -9.47 3.91 -6.94
N THR A 314 -9.02 3.53 -8.13
CA THR A 314 -9.33 4.12 -9.42
C THR A 314 -10.02 3.09 -10.32
N PRO A 315 -10.71 3.49 -11.40
CA PRO A 315 -11.38 2.57 -12.30
C PRO A 315 -10.46 1.48 -12.89
N ASP A 316 -9.21 1.84 -13.19
CA ASP A 316 -8.18 0.94 -13.72
C ASP A 316 -7.31 0.27 -12.64
N ARG A 317 -7.59 0.53 -11.34
CA ARG A 317 -6.86 0.01 -10.18
C ARG A 317 -5.38 0.39 -10.10
N LEU A 318 -4.94 1.32 -10.94
CA LEU A 318 -3.60 1.88 -10.92
C LEU A 318 -3.57 3.22 -10.18
N PRO A 319 -2.49 3.56 -9.49
CA PRO A 319 -2.40 4.83 -8.78
C PRO A 319 -2.41 6.02 -9.72
N VAL A 320 -2.86 7.16 -9.23
CA VAL A 320 -2.66 8.46 -9.87
C VAL A 320 -1.42 9.08 -9.26
N ILE A 321 -0.33 9.15 -10.04
CA ILE A 321 0.92 9.79 -9.64
C ILE A 321 1.36 10.67 -10.80
N GLY A 322 1.30 11.98 -10.61
CA GLY A 322 1.65 12.92 -11.67
C GLY A 322 1.24 14.35 -11.36
N ARG A 323 1.80 15.27 -12.10
CA ARG A 323 1.44 16.70 -12.08
C ARG A 323 0.07 16.90 -12.72
N SER A 324 -0.74 17.75 -12.13
CA SER A 324 -2.00 18.21 -12.71
C SER A 324 -1.80 18.82 -14.09
N SER A 325 -2.73 18.60 -14.99
CA SER A 325 -2.76 19.26 -16.31
C SER A 325 -3.35 20.66 -16.24
N GLY A 326 -4.16 20.93 -15.20
CA GLY A 326 -4.86 22.21 -15.02
C GLY A 326 -4.26 23.12 -13.95
N VAL A 327 -3.25 22.65 -13.20
CA VAL A 327 -2.61 23.40 -12.10
C VAL A 327 -1.12 23.09 -12.04
N GLU A 328 -0.29 24.09 -12.32
CA GLU A 328 1.15 23.92 -12.54
C GLU A 328 1.91 23.28 -11.37
N ASN A 329 1.50 23.56 -10.13
CA ASN A 329 2.23 23.16 -8.94
C ASN A 329 1.46 22.17 -8.06
N LEU A 330 0.47 21.46 -8.63
CA LEU A 330 -0.23 20.36 -7.95
C LEU A 330 0.24 19.02 -8.49
N ILE A 331 0.62 18.12 -7.59
CA ILE A 331 0.99 16.73 -7.90
C ILE A 331 0.04 15.81 -7.13
N TYR A 332 -0.51 14.83 -7.80
CA TYR A 332 -1.29 13.75 -7.16
C TYR A 332 -0.40 12.57 -6.83
N ALA A 333 -0.66 11.91 -5.70
CA ALA A 333 -0.02 10.67 -5.29
C ALA A 333 -1.00 9.81 -4.48
N SER A 334 -2.03 9.28 -5.14
CA SER A 334 -3.12 8.53 -4.49
C SER A 334 -3.71 7.43 -5.38
N GLY A 335 -4.75 6.75 -4.90
CA GLY A 335 -5.44 5.72 -5.69
C GLY A 335 -4.69 4.39 -5.80
N HIS A 336 -3.77 4.10 -4.90
CA HIS A 336 -2.90 2.91 -4.95
C HIS A 336 -3.63 1.57 -4.72
N HIS A 337 -4.93 1.60 -4.45
CA HIS A 337 -5.76 0.42 -4.21
C HIS A 337 -5.13 -0.50 -3.14
N ARG A 338 -4.78 -1.74 -3.52
CA ARG A 338 -4.17 -2.76 -2.63
C ARG A 338 -2.66 -2.58 -2.46
N ASN A 339 -2.04 -1.75 -3.29
CA ASN A 339 -0.59 -1.71 -3.50
C ASN A 339 0.10 -0.53 -2.80
N GLY A 340 -0.62 0.25 -1.97
CA GLY A 340 -0.05 1.45 -1.35
C GLY A 340 1.20 1.18 -0.52
N ILE A 341 1.23 0.06 0.22
CA ILE A 341 2.43 -0.32 0.99
C ILE A 341 3.57 -0.71 0.04
N LEU A 342 3.32 -1.64 -0.86
CA LEU A 342 4.32 -2.09 -1.85
C LEU A 342 4.92 -0.93 -2.63
N LEU A 343 4.09 -0.01 -3.13
CA LEU A 343 4.49 1.04 -4.07
C LEU A 343 5.04 2.31 -3.41
N ALA A 344 5.01 2.43 -2.07
CA ALA A 344 5.40 3.66 -1.39
C ALA A 344 6.82 4.16 -1.75
N PRO A 345 7.88 3.33 -1.75
CA PRO A 345 9.22 3.81 -2.12
C PRO A 345 9.33 4.27 -3.58
N ALA A 346 8.70 3.56 -4.53
CA ALA A 346 8.74 3.96 -5.94
C ALA A 346 7.89 5.21 -6.20
N THR A 347 6.74 5.34 -5.51
CA THR A 347 5.92 6.56 -5.57
C THR A 347 6.72 7.77 -5.08
N ALA A 348 7.44 7.64 -3.97
CA ALA A 348 8.27 8.72 -3.45
C ALA A 348 9.36 9.15 -4.44
N ARG A 349 10.06 8.20 -5.05
CA ARG A 349 11.07 8.50 -6.10
C ARG A 349 10.45 9.16 -7.32
N LEU A 350 9.30 8.67 -7.77
CA LEU A 350 8.60 9.23 -8.93
C LEU A 350 8.14 10.66 -8.66
N VAL A 351 7.54 10.92 -7.49
CA VAL A 351 7.12 12.27 -7.10
C VAL A 351 8.32 13.21 -7.00
N ALA A 352 9.44 12.76 -6.41
CA ALA A 352 10.66 13.58 -6.35
C ALA A 352 11.19 13.93 -7.75
N ALA A 353 11.17 12.99 -8.69
CA ALA A 353 11.54 13.27 -10.08
C ALA A 353 10.60 14.29 -10.73
N ILE A 354 9.27 14.20 -10.50
CA ILE A 354 8.28 15.16 -11.01
C ILE A 354 8.48 16.54 -10.38
N VAL A 355 8.78 16.62 -9.09
CA VAL A 355 9.15 17.88 -8.41
C VAL A 355 10.38 18.50 -9.06
N GLY A 356 11.38 17.67 -9.41
CA GLY A 356 12.60 18.08 -10.11
C GLY A 356 12.43 18.39 -11.61
N GLY A 357 11.20 18.35 -12.15
CA GLY A 357 10.90 18.73 -13.53
C GLY A 357 10.73 17.57 -14.52
N ALA A 358 10.73 16.31 -14.06
CA ALA A 358 10.38 15.19 -14.94
C ALA A 358 8.91 15.27 -15.39
N GLY A 359 8.63 14.77 -16.59
CA GLY A 359 7.27 14.66 -17.11
C GLY A 359 6.46 13.56 -16.39
N ASN A 360 5.15 13.60 -16.58
CA ASN A 360 4.24 12.58 -16.07
C ASN A 360 4.50 11.23 -16.75
N PRO A 361 4.56 10.12 -15.98
CA PRO A 361 4.66 8.79 -16.56
C PRO A 361 3.30 8.32 -17.10
N GLY A 362 3.28 7.74 -18.29
CA GLY A 362 2.05 7.33 -18.98
C GLY A 362 1.18 6.34 -18.16
N LEU A 363 1.80 5.45 -17.37
CA LEU A 363 1.08 4.45 -16.58
C LEU A 363 0.21 5.08 -15.47
N THR A 364 0.66 6.16 -14.85
CA THR A 364 0.06 6.72 -13.63
C THR A 364 -0.41 8.17 -13.79
N ALA A 365 -0.25 8.75 -14.97
CA ALA A 365 -0.58 10.14 -15.24
C ALA A 365 -2.04 10.48 -14.92
N PRO A 366 -2.34 11.67 -14.34
CA PRO A 366 -3.70 12.09 -14.03
C PRO A 366 -4.59 12.23 -15.25
N ASP A 367 -4.04 12.73 -16.37
CA ASP A 367 -4.73 13.02 -17.61
C ASP A 367 -5.32 11.78 -18.31
N ARG A 368 -4.93 10.56 -17.89
CA ARG A 368 -5.59 9.33 -18.38
C ARG A 368 -7.07 9.22 -17.97
N PHE A 369 -7.53 10.08 -17.06
CA PHE A 369 -8.93 10.25 -16.67
C PHE A 369 -9.56 11.56 -17.13
N ALA A 370 -8.78 12.42 -17.81
CA ALA A 370 -9.31 13.61 -18.47
C ALA A 370 -9.96 13.18 -19.79
N GLY A 371 -11.30 13.00 -19.75
CA GLY A 371 -12.11 12.69 -20.92
C GLY A 371 -12.41 13.90 -21.76
#